data_c5d97e09b044d353206cb5c3da5fe752
#
_entry.id   c5d97e09b044d353206cb5c3da5fe752
#
_cell.length_a   1.000
_cell.length_b   1.000
_cell.length_c   1.000
_cell.angle_alpha   90.00
_cell.angle_beta   90.00
_cell.angle_gamma   90.00
#
_symmetry.space_group_name_H-M   'P 1'
#
loop_
_entity.id
_entity.type
_entity.pdbx_description
1 polymer ?
#
loop_
_entity_poly.entity_id
_entity_poly.type
_entity_poly.pdbx_seq_one_letter_code
_entity_poly.pdbx_strand_id
1 'polypeptide(L)'
;MLKLVLGGSGSGKTTLLYARIKARAEAGRRSILLVPEQFTSSTEGRIYRELGDALSGMVDSYSFTSLAEHILSAEGGAAVQTLSDAGRAVLVRRTLEELQDTVQYYYRHRRSAAFCQMAAETIDELKSAGLSGQQLYRLAQGCGSGSGKLTELALILQGYETLLAGTGMDPSDRLELAADRLEAALARGSLPEFLQDRAVFIDEFDTFNAPKKRLLAALLTALPQVTVALCDDGAPLVPGDTGLFAG
;
A
#
# COMPACT_ATOMS: atom_id res chain seq x y z
N MET A 1 -0.30 11.81 -16.68
CA MET A 1 1.12 11.77 -17.11
C MET A 1 2.00 11.57 -15.88
N LEU A 2 2.83 10.51 -15.87
CA LEU A 2 3.84 10.26 -14.82
C LEU A 2 5.10 11.09 -15.07
N LYS A 3 5.61 11.73 -14.01
CA LYS A 3 6.94 12.38 -13.99
C LYS A 3 7.77 11.75 -12.88
N LEU A 4 8.96 11.30 -13.21
CA LEU A 4 9.93 10.81 -12.22
C LEU A 4 10.97 11.89 -11.93
N VAL A 5 11.34 12.01 -10.67
CA VAL A 5 12.44 12.86 -10.19
C VAL A 5 13.42 11.92 -9.51
N LEU A 6 14.48 11.58 -10.25
CA LEU A 6 15.48 10.61 -9.83
C LEU A 6 16.74 11.32 -9.33
N GLY A 7 17.42 10.75 -8.36
CA GLY A 7 18.71 11.26 -7.87
C GLY A 7 19.08 10.69 -6.50
N GLY A 8 20.34 10.78 -6.16
CA GLY A 8 20.88 10.31 -4.88
C GLY A 8 20.34 11.03 -3.66
N SER A 9 20.67 10.55 -2.49
CA SER A 9 20.34 11.24 -1.23
C SER A 9 20.93 12.65 -1.22
N GLY A 10 20.17 13.63 -0.75
CA GLY A 10 20.62 15.03 -0.70
C GLY A 10 20.67 15.77 -2.05
N SER A 11 20.28 15.16 -3.16
CA SER A 11 20.33 15.79 -4.50
C SER A 11 19.28 16.90 -4.74
N GLY A 12 18.44 17.21 -3.75
CA GLY A 12 17.43 18.27 -3.87
C GLY A 12 16.10 17.84 -4.46
N LYS A 13 15.82 16.54 -4.58
CA LYS A 13 14.53 16.01 -5.09
C LYS A 13 13.32 16.60 -4.36
N THR A 14 13.32 16.51 -3.04
CA THR A 14 12.26 17.06 -2.19
C THR A 14 12.11 18.56 -2.36
N THR A 15 13.23 19.31 -2.42
CA THR A 15 13.22 20.75 -2.67
C THR A 15 12.58 21.10 -4.02
N LEU A 16 12.89 20.30 -5.05
CA LEU A 16 12.28 20.46 -6.38
C LEU A 16 10.77 20.19 -6.35
N LEU A 17 10.33 19.15 -5.59
CA LEU A 17 8.90 18.86 -5.44
C LEU A 17 8.18 20.02 -4.77
N TYR A 18 8.69 20.52 -3.65
CA TYR A 18 8.10 21.65 -2.95
C TYR A 18 8.07 22.93 -3.80
N ALA A 19 9.10 23.19 -4.60
CA ALA A 19 9.12 24.32 -5.53
C ALA A 19 7.99 24.18 -6.59
N ARG A 20 7.76 22.99 -7.12
CA ARG A 20 6.66 22.71 -8.07
C ARG A 20 5.29 22.81 -7.42
N ILE A 21 5.14 22.31 -6.19
CA ILE A 21 3.92 22.43 -5.40
C ILE A 21 3.61 23.90 -5.14
N LYS A 22 4.61 24.69 -4.72
CA LYS A 22 4.46 26.12 -4.48
C LYS A 22 4.04 26.89 -5.72
N ALA A 23 4.70 26.66 -6.86
CA ALA A 23 4.32 27.29 -8.13
C ALA A 23 2.88 26.96 -8.55
N ARG A 24 2.39 25.75 -8.25
CA ARG A 24 0.99 25.38 -8.49
C ARG A 24 0.04 26.12 -7.54
N ALA A 25 0.40 26.20 -6.26
CA ALA A 25 -0.38 26.92 -5.25
C ALA A 25 -0.49 28.43 -5.58
N GLU A 26 0.61 29.05 -6.01
CA GLU A 26 0.64 30.43 -6.52
C GLU A 26 -0.25 30.64 -7.75
N ALA A 27 -0.41 29.62 -8.58
CA ALA A 27 -1.33 29.61 -9.71
C ALA A 27 -2.79 29.24 -9.33
N GLY A 28 -3.12 29.18 -8.02
CA GLY A 28 -4.45 28.83 -7.52
C GLY A 28 -4.82 27.35 -7.70
N ARG A 29 -3.85 26.46 -7.93
CA ARG A 29 -4.08 25.02 -8.17
C ARG A 29 -3.69 24.20 -6.95
N ARG A 30 -4.60 23.37 -6.47
CA ARG A 30 -4.37 22.50 -5.34
C ARG A 30 -3.51 21.28 -5.70
N SER A 31 -2.83 20.72 -4.70
CA SER A 31 -1.98 19.54 -4.85
C SER A 31 -2.22 18.58 -3.70
N ILE A 32 -1.90 17.31 -3.93
CA ILE A 32 -1.81 16.28 -2.90
C ILE A 32 -0.35 15.86 -2.80
N LEU A 33 0.18 15.77 -1.59
CA LEU A 33 1.50 15.24 -1.30
C LEU A 33 1.35 13.92 -0.54
N LEU A 34 1.81 12.82 -1.15
CA LEU A 34 1.85 11.50 -0.52
C LEU A 34 3.22 11.27 0.09
N VAL A 35 3.23 10.91 1.36
CA VAL A 35 4.43 10.58 2.13
C VAL A 35 4.19 9.32 2.97
N PRO A 36 5.25 8.62 3.41
CA PRO A 36 5.10 7.53 4.38
C PRO A 36 4.44 8.00 5.68
N GLU A 37 3.70 7.10 6.33
CA GLU A 37 2.91 7.42 7.53
C GLU A 37 3.73 8.08 8.64
N GLN A 38 4.96 7.61 8.85
CA GLN A 38 5.86 8.17 9.87
C GLN A 38 6.24 9.64 9.61
N PHE A 39 6.10 10.14 8.39
CA PHE A 39 6.48 11.51 8.03
C PHE A 39 5.30 12.48 7.92
N THR A 40 4.07 12.03 8.11
CA THR A 40 2.87 12.85 7.90
C THR A 40 2.90 14.13 8.74
N SER A 41 3.13 14.02 10.05
CA SER A 41 3.18 15.20 10.95
C SER A 41 4.34 16.15 10.66
N SER A 42 5.52 15.63 10.30
CA SER A 42 6.68 16.47 9.93
C SER A 42 6.46 17.16 8.58
N THR A 43 5.72 16.52 7.68
CA THR A 43 5.36 17.04 6.37
C THR A 43 4.44 18.26 6.46
N GLU A 44 3.43 18.23 7.34
CA GLU A 44 2.56 19.38 7.57
C GLU A 44 3.35 20.63 8.01
N GLY A 45 4.25 20.47 8.98
CA GLY A 45 5.14 21.54 9.41
C GLY A 45 6.09 22.02 8.30
N ARG A 46 6.48 21.13 7.39
CA ARG A 46 7.31 21.49 6.24
C ARG A 46 6.51 22.25 5.17
N ILE A 47 5.29 21.80 4.85
CA ILE A 47 4.38 22.52 3.95
C ILE A 47 4.21 23.96 4.41
N TYR A 48 3.95 24.15 5.70
CA TYR A 48 3.79 25.48 6.28
C TYR A 48 5.06 26.33 6.14
N ARG A 49 6.24 25.80 6.41
CA ARG A 49 7.52 26.51 6.28
C ARG A 49 7.88 26.89 4.83
N GLU A 50 7.62 25.98 3.88
CA GLU A 50 8.01 26.16 2.47
C GLU A 50 7.01 27.05 1.70
N LEU A 51 5.72 26.96 2.01
CA LEU A 51 4.67 27.66 1.30
C LEU A 51 4.17 28.91 2.02
N GLY A 52 4.31 28.96 3.34
CA GLY A 52 3.75 30.01 4.16
C GLY A 52 2.25 29.84 4.43
N ASP A 53 1.72 30.70 5.29
CA ASP A 53 0.34 30.63 5.78
C ASP A 53 -0.70 30.72 4.64
N ALA A 54 -0.44 31.61 3.70
CA ALA A 54 -1.39 31.88 2.60
C ALA A 54 -1.56 30.71 1.60
N LEU A 55 -0.53 29.87 1.42
CA LEU A 55 -0.53 28.85 0.39
C LEU A 55 -0.55 27.43 0.97
N SER A 56 -0.28 27.24 2.25
CA SER A 56 -0.26 25.93 2.89
C SER A 56 -1.60 25.18 2.75
N GLY A 57 -2.73 25.87 2.81
CA GLY A 57 -4.06 25.32 2.60
C GLY A 57 -4.36 24.84 1.16
N MET A 58 -3.45 25.06 0.21
CA MET A 58 -3.55 24.55 -1.16
C MET A 58 -2.95 23.14 -1.33
N VAL A 59 -2.39 22.56 -0.27
CA VAL A 59 -1.72 21.25 -0.28
C VAL A 59 -2.28 20.38 0.82
N ASP A 60 -2.84 19.25 0.44
CA ASP A 60 -3.27 18.22 1.38
C ASP A 60 -2.17 17.14 1.44
N SER A 61 -1.74 16.75 2.63
CA SER A 61 -0.78 15.66 2.80
C SER A 61 -1.48 14.39 3.27
N TYR A 62 -1.15 13.27 2.63
CA TYR A 62 -1.70 11.96 2.95
C TYR A 62 -0.61 10.89 2.99
N SER A 63 -0.85 9.83 3.76
CA SER A 63 -0.25 8.53 3.52
C SER A 63 -1.10 7.74 2.51
N PHE A 64 -0.59 6.59 2.02
CA PHE A 64 -1.42 5.72 1.19
C PHE A 64 -2.66 5.22 1.93
N THR A 65 -2.53 4.92 3.23
CA THR A 65 -3.65 4.48 4.06
C THR A 65 -4.69 5.59 4.21
N SER A 66 -4.28 6.81 4.57
CA SER A 66 -5.24 7.92 4.71
C SER A 66 -5.87 8.33 3.37
N LEU A 67 -5.13 8.26 2.27
CA LEU A 67 -5.69 8.48 0.94
C LEU A 67 -6.75 7.43 0.59
N ALA A 68 -6.46 6.15 0.88
CA ALA A 68 -7.43 5.07 0.68
C ALA A 68 -8.71 5.30 1.48
N GLU A 69 -8.61 5.74 2.74
CA GLU A 69 -9.77 6.10 3.57
C GLU A 69 -10.61 7.23 2.96
N HIS A 70 -9.96 8.25 2.40
CA HIS A 70 -10.66 9.33 1.70
C HIS A 70 -11.39 8.83 0.45
N ILE A 71 -10.77 7.97 -0.36
CA ILE A 71 -11.40 7.36 -1.53
C ILE A 71 -12.60 6.51 -1.10
N LEU A 72 -12.44 5.65 -0.08
CA LEU A 72 -13.51 4.78 0.41
C LEU A 72 -14.65 5.57 1.05
N SER A 73 -14.36 6.70 1.68
CA SER A 73 -15.39 7.60 2.21
C SER A 73 -16.20 8.26 1.10
N ALA A 74 -15.57 8.61 -0.01
CA ALA A 74 -16.24 9.25 -1.15
C ALA A 74 -17.00 8.25 -2.03
N GLU A 75 -16.43 7.06 -2.28
CA GLU A 75 -16.93 6.08 -3.25
C GLU A 75 -17.60 4.85 -2.60
N GLY A 76 -17.68 4.82 -1.29
CA GLY A 76 -18.22 3.70 -0.51
C GLY A 76 -17.17 2.64 -0.17
N GLY A 77 -17.39 1.97 0.97
CA GLY A 77 -16.48 0.96 1.53
C GLY A 77 -15.87 1.36 2.87
N ALA A 78 -16.06 2.58 3.32
CA ALA A 78 -15.54 3.06 4.61
C ALA A 78 -16.09 2.29 5.83
N ALA A 79 -17.29 1.71 5.71
CA ALA A 79 -17.95 0.98 6.81
C ALA A 79 -17.31 -0.39 7.11
N VAL A 80 -16.47 -0.93 6.22
CA VAL A 80 -15.81 -2.21 6.46
C VAL A 80 -14.69 -2.01 7.48
N GLN A 81 -14.77 -2.72 8.60
CA GLN A 81 -13.79 -2.59 9.68
C GLN A 81 -12.47 -3.28 9.32
N THR A 82 -11.38 -2.61 9.58
CA THR A 82 -10.04 -3.21 9.51
C THR A 82 -9.78 -3.98 10.80
N LEU A 83 -9.30 -5.21 10.66
CA LEU A 83 -8.94 -6.05 11.80
C LEU A 83 -7.69 -5.49 12.48
N SER A 84 -7.71 -5.48 13.82
CA SER A 84 -6.53 -5.22 14.63
C SER A 84 -5.55 -6.42 14.57
N ASP A 85 -4.31 -6.21 14.99
CA ASP A 85 -3.31 -7.29 15.07
C ASP A 85 -3.78 -8.46 15.91
N ALA A 86 -4.41 -8.16 17.05
CA ALA A 86 -5.03 -9.19 17.90
C ALA A 86 -6.17 -9.93 17.19
N GLY A 87 -7.01 -9.22 16.45
CA GLY A 87 -8.08 -9.80 15.63
C GLY A 87 -7.53 -10.73 14.55
N ARG A 88 -6.47 -10.32 13.87
CA ARG A 88 -5.78 -11.14 12.86
C ARG A 88 -5.18 -12.41 13.46
N ALA A 89 -4.53 -12.31 14.63
CA ALA A 89 -3.99 -13.48 15.33
C ALA A 89 -5.08 -14.47 15.77
N VAL A 90 -6.24 -13.96 16.21
CA VAL A 90 -7.43 -14.79 16.53
C VAL A 90 -7.95 -15.48 15.26
N LEU A 91 -7.99 -14.77 14.14
CA LEU A 91 -8.45 -15.32 12.88
C LEU A 91 -7.52 -16.43 12.37
N VAL A 92 -6.19 -16.26 12.49
CA VAL A 92 -5.21 -17.31 12.20
C VAL A 92 -5.44 -18.54 13.07
N ARG A 93 -5.66 -18.37 14.37
CA ARG A 93 -5.98 -19.50 15.25
C ARG A 93 -7.23 -20.24 14.80
N ARG A 94 -8.30 -19.53 14.48
CA ARG A 94 -9.53 -20.12 13.97
C ARG A 94 -9.31 -20.87 12.65
N THR A 95 -8.54 -20.29 11.73
CA THR A 95 -8.14 -20.94 10.47
C THR A 95 -7.44 -22.27 10.74
N LEU A 96 -6.48 -22.30 11.68
CA LEU A 96 -5.79 -23.52 12.05
C LEU A 96 -6.74 -24.58 12.67
N GLU A 97 -7.73 -24.16 13.45
CA GLU A 97 -8.73 -25.04 14.02
C GLU A 97 -9.65 -25.65 12.94
N GLU A 98 -10.03 -24.87 11.91
CA GLU A 98 -10.82 -25.37 10.79
C GLU A 98 -10.03 -26.28 9.84
N LEU A 99 -8.73 -26.09 9.72
CA LEU A 99 -7.82 -26.89 8.88
C LEU A 99 -7.15 -28.05 9.61
N GLN A 100 -7.64 -28.48 10.79
CA GLN A 100 -7.00 -29.47 11.65
C GLN A 100 -6.65 -30.81 10.96
N ASP A 101 -7.45 -31.24 10.00
CA ASP A 101 -7.27 -32.50 9.28
C ASP A 101 -6.32 -32.36 8.07
N THR A 102 -6.00 -31.14 7.67
CA THR A 102 -5.23 -30.85 6.46
C THR A 102 -3.84 -30.30 6.78
N VAL A 103 -3.75 -29.47 7.83
CA VAL A 103 -2.52 -28.80 8.26
C VAL A 103 -1.98 -29.51 9.50
N GLN A 104 -0.88 -30.25 9.35
CA GLN A 104 -0.29 -31.04 10.45
C GLN A 104 0.88 -30.31 11.13
N TYR A 105 1.72 -29.66 10.34
CA TYR A 105 2.96 -29.05 10.82
C TYR A 105 2.69 -27.83 11.71
N TYR A 106 1.84 -26.94 11.24
CA TYR A 106 1.52 -25.69 11.94
C TYR A 106 0.37 -25.86 12.94
N TYR A 107 -0.51 -26.82 12.78
CA TYR A 107 -1.64 -27.06 13.68
C TYR A 107 -1.26 -27.24 15.14
N ARG A 108 -0.13 -27.90 15.40
CA ARG A 108 0.38 -28.11 16.78
C ARG A 108 0.63 -26.81 17.54
N HIS A 109 0.87 -25.72 16.84
CA HIS A 109 1.18 -24.42 17.39
C HIS A 109 -0.04 -23.49 17.56
N ARG A 110 -1.23 -23.91 17.19
CA ARG A 110 -2.47 -23.11 17.20
C ARG A 110 -2.82 -22.47 18.54
N ARG A 111 -2.35 -23.03 19.67
CA ARG A 111 -2.58 -22.49 21.02
C ARG A 111 -1.52 -21.48 21.45
N SER A 112 -0.46 -21.31 20.71
CA SER A 112 0.57 -20.32 20.99
C SER A 112 0.15 -18.96 20.42
N ALA A 113 -0.10 -17.99 21.30
CA ALA A 113 -0.42 -16.63 20.88
C ALA A 113 0.70 -16.01 20.06
N ALA A 114 1.95 -16.21 20.47
CA ALA A 114 3.14 -15.73 19.74
C ALA A 114 3.23 -16.34 18.33
N PHE A 115 2.90 -17.63 18.17
CA PHE A 115 2.87 -18.25 16.85
C PHE A 115 1.77 -17.66 15.98
N CYS A 116 0.55 -17.51 16.51
CA CYS A 116 -0.56 -16.93 15.74
C CYS A 116 -0.27 -15.49 15.32
N GLN A 117 0.41 -14.72 16.16
CA GLN A 117 0.83 -13.36 15.80
C GLN A 117 1.90 -13.39 14.69
N MET A 118 2.94 -14.18 14.83
CA MET A 118 3.98 -14.35 13.79
C MET A 118 3.39 -14.83 12.47
N ALA A 119 2.44 -15.76 12.52
CA ALA A 119 1.76 -16.23 11.31
C ALA A 119 0.88 -15.13 10.66
N ALA A 120 0.23 -14.28 11.45
CA ALA A 120 -0.49 -13.12 10.94
C ALA A 120 0.44 -12.10 10.28
N GLU A 121 1.61 -11.84 10.87
CA GLU A 121 2.66 -11.01 10.28
C GLU A 121 3.18 -11.60 8.95
N THR A 122 3.43 -12.91 8.90
CA THR A 122 3.84 -13.60 7.67
C THR A 122 2.76 -13.51 6.57
N ILE A 123 1.48 -13.65 6.93
CA ILE A 123 0.36 -13.46 6.01
C ILE A 123 0.35 -12.02 5.46
N ASP A 124 0.58 -11.02 6.31
CA ASP A 124 0.65 -9.63 5.88
C ASP A 124 1.81 -9.38 4.91
N GLU A 125 2.98 -9.96 5.17
CA GLU A 125 4.12 -9.91 4.24
C GLU A 125 3.79 -10.53 2.88
N LEU A 126 3.15 -11.70 2.85
CA LEU A 126 2.74 -12.37 1.62
C LEU A 126 1.73 -11.53 0.82
N LYS A 127 0.72 -10.98 1.49
CA LYS A 127 -0.27 -10.09 0.87
C LYS A 127 0.39 -8.79 0.39
N SER A 128 1.30 -8.23 1.17
CA SER A 128 2.09 -7.07 0.76
C SER A 128 2.98 -7.33 -0.47
N ALA A 129 3.41 -8.57 -0.66
CA ALA A 129 4.08 -9.01 -1.88
C ALA A 129 3.11 -9.28 -3.06
N GLY A 130 1.80 -9.17 -2.84
CA GLY A 130 0.77 -9.44 -3.84
C GLY A 130 0.48 -10.93 -4.06
N LEU A 131 0.79 -11.76 -3.06
CA LEU A 131 0.55 -13.21 -3.12
C LEU A 131 -0.76 -13.57 -2.42
N SER A 132 -1.68 -14.19 -3.15
CA SER A 132 -2.83 -14.89 -2.58
C SER A 132 -2.47 -16.33 -2.18
N GLY A 133 -3.29 -16.92 -1.31
CA GLY A 133 -3.09 -18.31 -0.92
C GLY A 133 -3.10 -19.27 -2.11
N GLN A 134 -3.91 -19.01 -3.15
CA GLN A 134 -3.92 -19.83 -4.37
C GLN A 134 -2.62 -19.71 -5.17
N GLN A 135 -2.07 -18.51 -5.28
CA GLN A 135 -0.78 -18.29 -5.96
C GLN A 135 0.36 -18.95 -5.19
N LEU A 136 0.39 -18.80 -3.87
CA LEU A 136 1.38 -19.43 -3.01
C LEU A 136 1.30 -20.97 -3.11
N TYR A 137 0.09 -21.54 -3.17
CA TYR A 137 -0.11 -22.98 -3.35
C TYR A 137 0.50 -23.48 -4.67
N ARG A 138 0.29 -22.76 -5.77
CA ARG A 138 0.87 -23.11 -7.08
C ARG A 138 2.41 -23.05 -7.03
N LEU A 139 2.98 -22.05 -6.39
CA LEU A 139 4.43 -21.94 -6.20
C LEU A 139 4.97 -23.10 -5.36
N ALA A 140 4.27 -23.48 -4.30
CA ALA A 140 4.66 -24.59 -3.43
C ALA A 140 4.74 -25.93 -4.19
N GLN A 141 3.87 -26.16 -5.16
CA GLN A 141 3.89 -27.37 -5.99
C GLN A 141 5.15 -27.48 -6.87
N GLY A 142 5.77 -26.35 -7.22
CA GLY A 142 7.03 -26.32 -7.98
C GLY A 142 8.29 -26.44 -7.10
N CYS A 143 8.17 -26.38 -5.78
CA CYS A 143 9.29 -26.48 -4.85
C CYS A 143 9.52 -27.95 -4.47
N GLY A 144 10.79 -28.40 -4.52
CA GLY A 144 11.19 -29.76 -4.12
C GLY A 144 11.07 -30.06 -2.62
N SER A 145 12.14 -30.50 -1.99
CA SER A 145 12.18 -30.78 -0.55
C SER A 145 11.89 -29.49 0.27
N GLY A 146 10.76 -29.48 1.00
CA GLY A 146 10.29 -28.31 1.75
C GLY A 146 8.90 -27.82 1.30
N SER A 147 8.40 -28.34 0.18
CA SER A 147 7.07 -28.03 -0.36
C SER A 147 5.94 -28.21 0.66
N GLY A 148 6.03 -29.20 1.58
CA GLY A 148 4.99 -29.46 2.57
C GLY A 148 4.69 -28.28 3.49
N LYS A 149 5.70 -27.62 4.04
CA LYS A 149 5.49 -26.44 4.90
C LYS A 149 4.90 -25.25 4.12
N LEU A 150 5.41 -25.03 2.92
CA LEU A 150 4.92 -23.95 2.07
C LEU A 150 3.49 -24.23 1.60
N THR A 151 3.16 -25.49 1.31
CA THR A 151 1.79 -25.93 0.97
C THR A 151 0.84 -25.68 2.16
N GLU A 152 1.22 -26.06 3.37
CA GLU A 152 0.43 -25.78 4.56
C GLU A 152 0.24 -24.28 4.80
N LEU A 153 1.30 -23.47 4.62
CA LEU A 153 1.21 -22.01 4.73
C LEU A 153 0.24 -21.44 3.68
N ALA A 154 0.28 -21.96 2.46
CA ALA A 154 -0.66 -21.56 1.41
C ALA A 154 -2.11 -21.91 1.77
N LEU A 155 -2.37 -23.08 2.35
CA LEU A 155 -3.69 -23.48 2.83
C LEU A 155 -4.16 -22.60 4.00
N ILE A 156 -3.26 -22.25 4.92
CA ILE A 156 -3.56 -21.31 6.01
C ILE A 156 -3.94 -19.95 5.45
N LEU A 157 -3.18 -19.42 4.48
CA LEU A 157 -3.49 -18.16 3.84
C LEU A 157 -4.86 -18.19 3.14
N GLN A 158 -5.19 -19.28 2.39
CA GLN A 158 -6.50 -19.44 1.76
C GLN A 158 -7.65 -19.50 2.78
N GLY A 159 -7.48 -20.27 3.84
CA GLY A 159 -8.48 -20.36 4.92
C GLY A 159 -8.66 -19.01 5.64
N TYR A 160 -7.56 -18.33 5.89
CA TYR A 160 -7.56 -16.98 6.46
C TYR A 160 -8.32 -15.98 5.57
N GLU A 161 -8.02 -15.94 4.27
CA GLU A 161 -8.71 -15.08 3.29
C GLU A 161 -10.22 -15.37 3.27
N THR A 162 -10.61 -16.65 3.35
CA THR A 162 -12.00 -17.07 3.36
C THR A 162 -12.73 -16.58 4.62
N LEU A 163 -12.12 -16.72 5.80
CA LEU A 163 -12.70 -16.26 7.06
C LEU A 163 -12.72 -14.72 7.15
N LEU A 164 -11.68 -14.07 6.64
CA LEU A 164 -11.56 -12.61 6.61
C LEU A 164 -12.71 -11.98 5.83
N ALA A 165 -13.07 -12.56 4.67
CA ALA A 165 -14.15 -12.05 3.83
C ALA A 165 -15.52 -11.96 4.55
N GLY A 166 -15.71 -12.75 5.61
CA GLY A 166 -16.92 -12.73 6.44
C GLY A 166 -16.84 -11.85 7.69
N THR A 167 -15.66 -11.36 8.06
CA THR A 167 -15.43 -10.70 9.36
C THR A 167 -14.91 -9.29 9.26
N GLY A 168 -14.20 -8.94 8.21
CA GLY A 168 -13.58 -7.64 8.07
C GLY A 168 -12.59 -7.58 6.92
N MET A 169 -11.57 -6.78 7.07
CA MET A 169 -10.58 -6.50 6.02
C MET A 169 -9.19 -6.26 6.64
N ASP A 170 -8.15 -6.69 5.97
CA ASP A 170 -6.78 -6.32 6.31
C ASP A 170 -6.42 -4.91 5.80
N PRO A 171 -5.40 -4.26 6.38
CA PRO A 171 -4.93 -2.96 5.88
C PRO A 171 -4.54 -2.99 4.39
N SER A 172 -3.91 -4.08 3.93
CA SER A 172 -3.54 -4.26 2.51
C SER A 172 -4.77 -4.33 1.59
N ASP A 173 -5.82 -5.03 2.01
CA ASP A 173 -7.07 -5.16 1.26
C ASP A 173 -7.80 -3.81 1.13
N ARG A 174 -7.65 -2.92 2.11
CA ARG A 174 -8.23 -1.56 2.03
C ARG A 174 -7.62 -0.74 0.92
N LEU A 175 -6.30 -0.85 0.70
CA LEU A 175 -5.63 -0.18 -0.42
C LEU A 175 -6.13 -0.72 -1.76
N GLU A 176 -6.30 -2.03 -1.87
CA GLU A 176 -6.83 -2.67 -3.08
C GLU A 176 -8.28 -2.28 -3.32
N LEU A 177 -9.13 -2.30 -2.29
CA LEU A 177 -10.51 -1.86 -2.39
C LEU A 177 -10.60 -0.38 -2.82
N ALA A 178 -9.74 0.48 -2.28
CA ALA A 178 -9.68 1.88 -2.68
C ALA A 178 -9.30 2.04 -4.16
N ALA A 179 -8.36 1.23 -4.65
CA ALA A 179 -8.00 1.20 -6.05
C ALA A 179 -9.19 0.76 -6.94
N ASP A 180 -9.88 -0.33 -6.56
CA ASP A 180 -11.05 -0.83 -7.27
C ASP A 180 -12.19 0.22 -7.31
N ARG A 181 -12.43 0.91 -6.18
CA ARG A 181 -13.43 1.97 -6.12
C ARG A 181 -13.08 3.15 -7.00
N LEU A 182 -11.82 3.56 -7.00
CA LEU A 182 -11.34 4.64 -7.86
C LEU A 182 -11.46 4.27 -9.35
N GLU A 183 -11.08 3.07 -9.74
CA GLU A 183 -11.25 2.57 -11.11
C GLU A 183 -12.72 2.48 -11.53
N ALA A 184 -13.58 2.00 -10.64
CA ALA A 184 -15.02 1.98 -10.89
C ALA A 184 -15.61 3.40 -11.04
N ALA A 185 -15.15 4.37 -10.26
CA ALA A 185 -15.53 5.78 -10.40
C ALA A 185 -15.11 6.34 -11.76
N LEU A 186 -13.87 6.06 -12.17
CA LEU A 186 -13.37 6.46 -13.50
C LEU A 186 -14.18 5.86 -14.64
N ALA A 187 -14.53 4.57 -14.56
CA ALA A 187 -15.34 3.90 -15.56
C ALA A 187 -16.74 4.52 -15.70
N ARG A 188 -17.27 5.12 -14.62
CA ARG A 188 -18.53 5.87 -14.63
C ARG A 188 -18.36 7.32 -15.09
N GLY A 189 -17.14 7.77 -15.38
CA GLY A 189 -16.83 9.17 -15.71
C GLY A 189 -16.93 10.12 -14.52
N SER A 190 -16.88 9.61 -13.29
CA SER A 190 -16.93 10.40 -12.06
C SER A 190 -15.64 10.20 -11.26
N LEU A 191 -14.98 11.31 -10.96
CA LEU A 191 -13.79 11.30 -10.10
C LEU A 191 -14.19 11.93 -8.76
N PRO A 192 -13.79 11.34 -7.61
CA PRO A 192 -14.02 11.95 -6.30
C PRO A 192 -13.62 13.42 -6.27
N GLU A 193 -14.46 14.28 -5.70
CA GLU A 193 -14.29 15.75 -5.73
C GLU A 193 -12.90 16.17 -5.23
N PHE A 194 -12.41 15.53 -4.17
CA PHE A 194 -11.12 15.86 -3.59
C PHE A 194 -9.91 15.50 -4.49
N LEU A 195 -10.11 14.73 -5.57
CA LEU A 195 -9.09 14.40 -6.57
C LEU A 195 -9.21 15.26 -7.84
N GLN A 196 -10.34 15.96 -8.04
CA GLN A 196 -10.57 16.76 -9.25
C GLN A 196 -9.58 17.92 -9.33
N ASP A 197 -9.04 18.14 -10.54
CA ASP A 197 -8.08 19.22 -10.85
C ASP A 197 -6.82 19.26 -9.99
N ARG A 198 -6.47 18.12 -9.35
CA ARG A 198 -5.29 18.03 -8.52
C ARG A 198 -4.11 17.36 -9.23
N ALA A 199 -2.92 17.76 -8.83
CA ALA A 199 -1.70 16.99 -9.10
C ALA A 199 -1.29 16.25 -7.82
N VAL A 200 -0.78 15.03 -7.99
CA VAL A 200 -0.24 14.23 -6.90
C VAL A 200 1.29 14.26 -6.98
N PHE A 201 1.90 14.52 -5.85
CA PHE A 201 3.33 14.43 -5.63
C PHE A 201 3.59 13.34 -4.60
N ILE A 202 4.60 12.50 -4.83
CA ILE A 202 4.96 11.37 -3.97
C ILE A 202 6.42 11.51 -3.61
N ASP A 203 6.75 11.53 -2.31
CA ASP A 203 8.10 11.73 -1.81
C ASP A 203 8.40 10.81 -0.61
N GLU A 204 9.70 10.63 -0.35
CA GLU A 204 10.21 9.90 0.82
C GLU A 204 9.85 8.41 0.88
N PHE A 205 9.50 7.80 -0.25
CA PHE A 205 9.32 6.35 -0.36
C PHE A 205 10.59 5.70 -0.93
N ASP A 206 11.05 4.65 -0.27
CA ASP A 206 12.13 3.80 -0.78
C ASP A 206 11.57 2.71 -1.70
N THR A 207 10.43 2.13 -1.33
CA THR A 207 9.78 1.05 -2.07
C THR A 207 8.26 1.15 -2.02
N PHE A 208 7.61 0.52 -3.00
CA PHE A 208 6.17 0.35 -3.02
C PHE A 208 5.83 -1.15 -3.00
N ASN A 209 5.10 -1.59 -1.99
CA ASN A 209 4.53 -2.94 -1.97
C ASN A 209 3.39 -3.08 -3.00
N ALA A 210 2.92 -4.31 -3.24
CA ALA A 210 1.93 -4.57 -4.28
C ALA A 210 0.63 -3.78 -4.13
N PRO A 211 -0.01 -3.67 -2.94
CA PRO A 211 -1.21 -2.85 -2.76
C PRO A 211 -0.97 -1.35 -3.05
N LYS A 212 0.19 -0.80 -2.64
CA LYS A 212 0.54 0.59 -2.96
C LYS A 212 0.75 0.80 -4.46
N LYS A 213 1.44 -0.15 -5.13
CA LYS A 213 1.60 -0.13 -6.61
C LYS A 213 0.23 -0.16 -7.30
N ARG A 214 -0.71 -0.98 -6.80
CA ARG A 214 -2.07 -1.09 -7.33
C ARG A 214 -2.82 0.25 -7.25
N LEU A 215 -2.82 0.87 -6.06
CA LEU A 215 -3.46 2.18 -5.86
C LEU A 215 -2.77 3.28 -6.67
N LEU A 216 -1.43 3.27 -6.75
CA LEU A 216 -0.67 4.19 -7.58
C LEU A 216 -1.05 4.06 -9.06
N ALA A 217 -1.22 2.85 -9.59
CA ALA A 217 -1.66 2.61 -10.97
C ALA A 217 -3.05 3.20 -11.23
N ALA A 218 -3.98 3.05 -10.29
CA ALA A 218 -5.29 3.67 -10.36
C ALA A 218 -5.20 5.21 -10.37
N LEU A 219 -4.36 5.80 -9.51
CA LEU A 219 -4.11 7.26 -9.50
C LEU A 219 -3.49 7.76 -10.80
N LEU A 220 -2.57 7.01 -11.40
CA LEU A 220 -1.95 7.35 -12.69
C LEU A 220 -2.98 7.40 -13.83
N THR A 221 -3.98 6.53 -13.77
CA THR A 221 -5.08 6.51 -14.74
C THR A 221 -6.08 7.66 -14.48
N ALA A 222 -6.32 7.95 -13.19
CA ALA A 222 -7.29 8.94 -12.75
C ALA A 222 -6.84 10.39 -12.97
N LEU A 223 -5.55 10.66 -12.80
CA LEU A 223 -5.06 12.03 -12.64
C LEU A 223 -4.18 12.49 -13.80
N PRO A 224 -4.32 13.76 -14.23
CA PRO A 224 -3.54 14.28 -15.34
C PRO A 224 -2.04 14.39 -15.03
N GLN A 225 -1.68 14.51 -13.75
CA GLN A 225 -0.31 14.68 -13.34
C GLN A 225 -0.02 13.97 -12.01
N VAL A 226 0.92 13.02 -12.05
CA VAL A 226 1.53 12.39 -10.87
C VAL A 226 3.04 12.54 -10.99
N THR A 227 3.68 13.01 -9.93
CA THR A 227 5.14 13.19 -9.87
C THR A 227 5.68 12.37 -8.70
N VAL A 228 6.64 11.50 -8.96
CA VAL A 228 7.25 10.63 -7.95
C VAL A 228 8.73 10.95 -7.82
N ALA A 229 9.19 11.23 -6.61
CA ALA A 229 10.60 11.33 -6.29
C ALA A 229 11.12 9.98 -5.78
N LEU A 230 12.17 9.48 -6.38
CA LEU A 230 12.81 8.21 -6.01
C LEU A 230 14.31 8.40 -5.86
N CYS A 231 14.88 7.66 -4.91
CA CYS A 231 16.34 7.54 -4.82
C CYS A 231 16.85 6.68 -5.96
N ASP A 232 17.91 7.16 -6.61
CA ASP A 232 18.57 6.49 -7.71
C ASP A 232 20.06 6.87 -7.67
N ASP A 233 20.94 5.91 -7.82
CA ASP A 233 22.38 6.11 -7.85
C ASP A 233 22.91 6.43 -9.27
N GLY A 234 22.04 6.43 -10.27
CA GLY A 234 22.38 6.66 -11.66
C GLY A 234 23.03 5.46 -12.36
N ALA A 235 23.08 4.31 -11.69
CA ALA A 235 23.54 3.08 -12.33
C ALA A 235 22.52 2.60 -13.38
N PRO A 236 22.96 2.02 -14.51
CA PRO A 236 22.03 1.48 -15.48
C PRO A 236 21.26 0.30 -14.88
N LEU A 237 19.94 0.31 -15.05
CA LEU A 237 19.08 -0.78 -14.61
C LEU A 237 19.42 -2.05 -15.40
N VAL A 238 19.93 -3.05 -14.71
CA VAL A 238 20.19 -4.38 -15.28
C VAL A 238 19.07 -5.31 -14.83
N PRO A 239 18.34 -5.97 -15.75
CA PRO A 239 17.30 -6.91 -15.38
C PRO A 239 17.84 -8.03 -14.47
N GLY A 240 17.23 -8.20 -13.29
CA GLY A 240 17.67 -9.16 -12.27
C GLY A 240 18.73 -8.64 -11.29
N ASP A 241 19.12 -7.36 -11.39
CA ASP A 241 19.99 -6.73 -10.40
C ASP A 241 19.22 -6.58 -9.06
N THR A 242 19.86 -7.02 -7.98
CA THR A 242 19.35 -6.91 -6.60
C THR A 242 20.05 -5.78 -5.84
N GLY A 243 20.62 -4.82 -6.55
CA GLY A 243 21.23 -3.62 -5.95
C GLY A 243 20.24 -2.82 -5.08
N LEU A 244 20.78 -1.97 -4.23
CA LEU A 244 20.03 -1.20 -3.23
C LEU A 244 18.88 -0.35 -3.85
N PHE A 245 18.97 -0.03 -5.13
CA PHE A 245 18.00 0.79 -5.88
C PHE A 245 17.37 0.06 -7.07
N ALA A 246 17.62 -1.25 -7.20
CA ALA A 246 16.96 -2.09 -8.18
C ALA A 246 15.54 -2.43 -7.70
N GLY A 247 14.57 -1.69 -8.16
CA GLY A 247 13.17 -1.84 -7.76
C GLY A 247 12.21 -1.87 -8.95
#